data_15649f7e0e7427fa5ee7c40cf2bec359
#
_entry.id   15649f7e0e7427fa5ee7c40cf2bec359
#
_cell.length_a   1.000
_cell.length_b   1.000
_cell.length_c   1.000
_cell.angle_alpha   90.00
_cell.angle_beta   90.00
_cell.angle_gamma   90.00
#
_symmetry.space_group_name_H-M   'P 1'
#
loop_
_entity.id
_entity.type
_entity.pdbx_description
1 polymer ?
#
loop_
_entity_poly.entity_id
_entity_poly.type
_entity_poly.pdbx_seq_one_letter_code
_entity_poly.pdbx_strand_id
1 'polypeptide(L)'
;MKTFKQYLTEADSEEVRDAKKVFIALQGMYPKIPKFPLVFKNLQTSKNLDKRGGGYLETSKLKGGKFIFVDKMVIDDSGLGSFEPDYAVVHEFAHAILAFTKKDLGHNKRHADLTYKLAQKFGLA
;
A
#
# COMPACT_ATOMS: atom_id res chain seq x y z
N MET A 1 32.78 2.13 2.33
CA MET A 1 31.40 2.59 2.64
C MET A 1 30.46 2.16 1.53
N LYS A 2 29.31 1.59 1.87
CA LYS A 2 28.33 1.21 0.87
C LYS A 2 27.60 2.42 0.32
N THR A 3 27.33 2.41 -0.98
CA THR A 3 26.47 3.45 -1.58
C THR A 3 25.03 3.24 -1.11
N PHE A 4 24.19 4.26 -1.20
CA PHE A 4 22.77 4.16 -0.88
C PHE A 4 22.09 3.03 -1.66
N LYS A 5 22.39 2.91 -2.95
CA LYS A 5 21.86 1.86 -3.81
C LYS A 5 22.27 0.46 -3.34
N GLN A 6 23.53 0.28 -2.96
CA GLN A 6 24.01 -0.99 -2.43
C GLN A 6 23.35 -1.34 -1.10
N TYR A 7 23.17 -0.36 -0.24
CA TYR A 7 22.48 -0.55 1.04
C TYR A 7 21.04 -1.04 0.82
N LEU A 8 20.28 -0.42 -0.07
CA LEU A 8 18.93 -0.83 -0.38
C LEU A 8 18.89 -2.25 -0.94
N THR A 9 19.81 -2.60 -1.84
CA THR A 9 19.88 -3.92 -2.47
C THR A 9 20.14 -5.02 -1.45
N GLU A 10 20.96 -4.76 -0.43
CA GLU A 10 21.29 -5.75 0.60
C GLU A 10 20.23 -5.82 1.70
N ALA A 11 19.61 -4.70 2.06
CA ALA A 11 18.63 -4.64 3.15
C ALA A 11 17.25 -5.12 2.75
N ASP A 12 16.86 -4.95 1.49
CA ASP A 12 15.51 -5.26 1.01
C ASP A 12 15.50 -6.65 0.37
N SER A 13 14.45 -7.45 0.70
CA SER A 13 14.13 -8.65 -0.06
C SER A 13 13.65 -8.28 -1.46
N GLU A 14 13.63 -9.25 -2.36
CA GLU A 14 13.10 -9.08 -3.71
C GLU A 14 11.65 -8.63 -3.67
N GLU A 15 10.85 -9.22 -2.78
CA GLU A 15 9.43 -8.89 -2.60
C GLU A 15 9.24 -7.44 -2.17
N VAL A 16 10.07 -6.94 -1.29
CA VAL A 16 10.02 -5.54 -0.85
C VAL A 16 10.40 -4.60 -1.98
N ARG A 17 11.44 -4.95 -2.75
CA ARG A 17 11.86 -4.15 -3.92
C ARG A 17 10.74 -4.07 -4.96
N ASP A 18 10.09 -5.21 -5.26
CA ASP A 18 8.99 -5.27 -6.20
C ASP A 18 7.81 -4.41 -5.72
N ALA A 19 7.49 -4.48 -4.43
CA ALA A 19 6.44 -3.66 -3.83
C ALA A 19 6.75 -2.17 -3.95
N LYS A 20 7.99 -1.75 -3.73
CA LYS A 20 8.41 -0.35 -3.90
C LYS A 20 8.25 0.12 -5.33
N LYS A 21 8.60 -0.73 -6.32
CA LYS A 21 8.43 -0.40 -7.74
C LYS A 21 6.97 -0.19 -8.10
N VAL A 22 6.09 -1.07 -7.62
CA VAL A 22 4.64 -0.95 -7.85
C VAL A 22 4.11 0.33 -7.22
N PHE A 23 4.54 0.65 -6.00
CA PHE A 23 4.11 1.86 -5.31
C PHE A 23 4.51 3.14 -6.07
N ILE A 24 5.76 3.21 -6.53
CA ILE A 24 6.25 4.35 -7.30
C ILE A 24 5.47 4.49 -8.62
N ALA A 25 5.22 3.37 -9.30
CA ALA A 25 4.46 3.39 -10.54
C ALA A 25 3.02 3.88 -10.31
N LEU A 26 2.37 3.44 -9.24
CA LEU A 26 1.02 3.88 -8.89
C LEU A 26 0.98 5.38 -8.57
N GLN A 27 1.96 5.89 -7.84
CA GLN A 27 2.05 7.33 -7.59
C GLN A 27 2.16 8.13 -8.89
N GLY A 28 2.92 7.63 -9.86
CA GLY A 28 3.05 8.26 -11.18
C GLY A 28 1.77 8.22 -11.99
N MET A 29 0.98 7.14 -11.86
CA MET A 29 -0.30 7.00 -12.55
C MET A 29 -1.40 7.88 -11.97
N TYR A 30 -1.30 8.25 -10.69
CA TYR A 30 -2.31 9.02 -9.98
C TYR A 30 -1.69 10.26 -9.33
N PRO A 31 -1.18 11.20 -10.13
CA PRO A 31 -0.43 12.36 -9.61
C PRO A 31 -1.27 13.32 -8.78
N LYS A 32 -2.61 13.27 -8.90
CA LYS A 32 -3.51 14.12 -8.12
C LYS A 32 -3.67 13.64 -6.67
N ILE A 33 -3.34 12.38 -6.40
CA ILE A 33 -3.40 11.87 -5.03
C ILE A 33 -2.19 12.39 -4.25
N PRO A 34 -2.39 13.04 -3.10
CA PRO A 34 -1.27 13.52 -2.29
C PRO A 34 -0.33 12.37 -1.93
N LYS A 35 0.96 12.61 -2.02
CA LYS A 35 1.98 11.61 -1.72
C LYS A 35 1.99 11.29 -0.23
N PHE A 36 2.22 10.03 0.07
CA PHE A 36 2.37 9.53 1.43
C PHE A 36 3.50 8.49 1.47
N PRO A 37 4.12 8.28 2.63
CA PRO A 37 5.21 7.30 2.75
C PRO A 37 4.72 5.87 2.73
N LEU A 38 5.58 4.98 2.24
CA LEU A 38 5.42 3.53 2.29
C LEU A 38 6.38 2.99 3.35
N VAL A 39 5.83 2.24 4.30
CA VAL A 39 6.58 1.67 5.43
C VAL A 39 6.39 0.15 5.44
N PHE A 40 7.46 -0.59 5.66
CA PHE A 40 7.43 -2.05 5.79
C PHE A 40 7.64 -2.44 7.24
N LYS A 41 6.79 -3.33 7.74
CA LYS A 41 6.87 -3.86 9.12
C LYS A 41 6.44 -5.31 9.14
N ASN A 42 6.91 -6.06 10.16
CA ASN A 42 6.36 -7.38 10.43
C ASN A 42 5.03 -7.21 11.16
N LEU A 43 3.93 -7.35 10.43
CA LEU A 43 2.59 -7.18 10.98
C LEU A 43 2.07 -8.42 11.71
N GLN A 44 2.76 -9.56 11.58
CA GLN A 44 2.36 -10.80 12.25
C GLN A 44 2.59 -10.75 13.76
N THR A 45 3.39 -9.81 14.23
CA THR A 45 3.61 -9.55 15.65
C THR A 45 2.60 -8.57 16.25
N SER A 46 1.72 -7.99 15.43
CA SER A 46 0.70 -7.06 15.89
C SER A 46 -0.32 -7.76 16.78
N LYS A 47 -0.72 -7.10 17.87
CA LYS A 47 -1.81 -7.57 18.73
C LYS A 47 -3.18 -7.37 18.06
N ASN A 48 -3.28 -6.47 17.09
CA ASN A 48 -4.49 -6.25 16.32
C ASN A 48 -4.53 -7.23 15.15
N LEU A 49 -5.44 -8.21 15.21
CA LEU A 49 -5.54 -9.26 14.19
C LEU A 49 -5.88 -8.70 12.81
N ASP A 50 -6.62 -7.59 12.73
CA ASP A 50 -6.98 -6.97 11.46
C ASP A 50 -5.75 -6.46 10.70
N LYS A 51 -4.66 -6.14 11.41
CA LYS A 51 -3.41 -5.67 10.82
C LYS A 51 -2.51 -6.79 10.31
N ARG A 52 -2.83 -8.06 10.58
CA ARG A 52 -2.00 -9.21 10.19
C ARG A 52 -2.20 -9.70 8.77
N GLY A 53 -3.11 -9.08 8.00
CA GLY A 53 -3.44 -9.51 6.64
C GLY A 53 -2.29 -9.32 5.66
N GLY A 54 -2.07 -8.14 5.19
CA GLY A 54 -0.99 -7.82 4.23
C GLY A 54 -0.52 -6.40 4.38
N GLY A 55 -1.38 -5.54 4.88
CA GLY A 55 -1.07 -4.13 5.06
C GLY A 55 -2.28 -3.34 5.52
N TYR A 56 -2.05 -2.06 5.75
CA TYR A 56 -3.13 -1.13 6.08
C TYR A 56 -2.71 0.30 5.74
N LEU A 57 -3.69 1.19 5.67
CA LEU A 57 -3.47 2.63 5.56
C LEU A 57 -3.72 3.28 6.91
N GLU A 58 -2.84 4.20 7.30
CA GLU A 58 -3.16 5.14 8.35
C GLU A 58 -3.76 6.38 7.71
N THR A 59 -4.93 6.78 8.17
CA THR A 59 -5.69 7.87 7.58
C THR A 59 -6.08 8.89 8.63
N SER A 60 -6.27 10.14 8.18
CA SER A 60 -6.81 11.20 8.99
C SER A 60 -7.89 11.93 8.21
N LYS A 61 -8.82 12.55 8.93
CA LYS A 61 -9.90 13.35 8.34
C LYS A 61 -9.70 14.81 8.70
N LEU A 62 -9.99 15.70 7.76
CA LEU A 62 -10.07 17.11 8.09
C LEU A 62 -11.19 17.36 9.09
N LYS A 63 -11.02 18.39 9.91
CA LYS A 63 -12.06 18.87 10.82
C LYS A 63 -13.36 19.08 10.02
N GLY A 64 -14.43 18.44 10.44
CA GLY A 64 -15.71 18.47 9.71
C GLY A 64 -15.90 17.28 8.74
N GLY A 65 -14.94 16.37 8.63
CA GLY A 65 -15.10 15.12 7.86
C GLY A 65 -15.17 15.27 6.34
N LYS A 66 -14.70 16.39 5.80
CA LYS A 66 -14.82 16.66 4.35
C LYS A 66 -13.85 15.86 3.49
N PHE A 67 -12.67 15.56 4.00
CA PHE A 67 -11.62 14.84 3.25
C PHE A 67 -11.03 13.74 4.11
N ILE A 68 -10.60 12.67 3.44
CA ILE A 68 -9.83 11.59 4.05
C ILE A 68 -8.43 11.67 3.44
N PHE A 69 -7.43 11.85 4.29
CA PHE A 69 -6.02 11.84 3.88
C PHE A 69 -5.38 10.53 4.28
N VAL A 70 -4.51 10.03 3.42
CA VAL A 70 -3.66 8.89 3.76
C VAL A 70 -2.37 9.46 4.33
N ASP A 71 -2.09 9.11 5.58
CA ASP A 71 -0.88 9.57 6.27
C ASP A 71 0.32 8.66 5.95
N LYS A 72 0.08 7.35 5.85
CA LYS A 72 1.08 6.39 5.39
C LYS A 72 0.42 5.06 5.01
N MET A 73 1.13 4.28 4.21
CA MET A 73 0.80 2.90 3.89
C MET A 73 1.80 2.00 4.59
N VAL A 74 1.31 1.02 5.35
CA VAL A 74 2.13 0.03 6.05
C VAL A 74 1.90 -1.34 5.41
N ILE A 75 2.97 -2.00 4.98
CA ILE A 75 2.92 -3.28 4.30
C ILE A 75 3.70 -4.32 5.11
N ASP A 76 3.14 -5.52 5.24
CA ASP A 76 3.78 -6.63 5.92
C ASP A 76 4.98 -7.14 5.13
N ASP A 77 6.13 -7.24 5.76
CA ASP A 77 7.36 -7.73 5.17
C ASP A 77 7.80 -9.08 5.75
N SER A 78 6.99 -9.71 6.57
CA SER A 78 7.33 -10.98 7.23
C SER A 78 7.38 -12.17 6.27
N GLY A 79 6.69 -12.07 5.13
CA GLY A 79 6.48 -13.21 4.23
C GLY A 79 5.37 -14.16 4.68
N LEU A 80 4.72 -13.88 5.81
CA LEU A 80 3.68 -14.72 6.40
C LEU A 80 2.27 -14.12 6.28
N GLY A 81 2.15 -12.92 5.69
CA GLY A 81 0.87 -12.26 5.49
C GLY A 81 0.02 -12.93 4.41
N SER A 82 -1.24 -12.53 4.34
CA SER A 82 -2.22 -13.09 3.38
C SER A 82 -1.88 -12.77 1.94
N PHE A 83 -1.14 -11.69 1.69
CA PHE A 83 -0.78 -11.22 0.35
C PHE A 83 0.72 -11.05 0.23
N GLU A 84 1.24 -11.26 -1.00
CA GLU A 84 2.58 -10.82 -1.34
C GLU A 84 2.65 -9.29 -1.21
N PRO A 85 3.81 -8.72 -0.84
CA PRO A 85 3.93 -7.28 -0.62
C PRO A 85 3.50 -6.41 -1.81
N ASP A 86 3.82 -6.80 -3.04
CA ASP A 86 3.42 -6.04 -4.24
C ASP A 86 1.90 -6.01 -4.42
N TYR A 87 1.23 -7.14 -4.24
CA TYR A 87 -0.24 -7.19 -4.28
C TYR A 87 -0.86 -6.39 -3.14
N ALA A 88 -0.27 -6.46 -1.94
CA ALA A 88 -0.72 -5.69 -0.79
C ALA A 88 -0.65 -4.18 -1.08
N VAL A 89 0.40 -3.71 -1.75
CA VAL A 89 0.51 -2.32 -2.18
C VAL A 89 -0.64 -1.95 -3.12
N VAL A 90 -0.95 -2.80 -4.11
CA VAL A 90 -2.07 -2.56 -5.03
C VAL A 90 -3.38 -2.47 -4.26
N HIS A 91 -3.64 -3.41 -3.35
CA HIS A 91 -4.85 -3.46 -2.54
C HIS A 91 -5.03 -2.17 -1.71
N GLU A 92 -3.96 -1.76 -1.02
CA GLU A 92 -4.00 -0.55 -0.18
C GLU A 92 -4.04 0.72 -1.01
N PHE A 93 -3.34 0.77 -2.15
CA PHE A 93 -3.39 1.93 -3.03
C PHE A 93 -4.79 2.12 -3.64
N ALA A 94 -5.50 1.04 -3.94
CA ALA A 94 -6.90 1.12 -4.37
C ALA A 94 -7.77 1.79 -3.29
N HIS A 95 -7.55 1.45 -2.02
CA HIS A 95 -8.21 2.17 -0.91
C HIS A 95 -7.86 3.65 -0.91
N ALA A 96 -6.60 4.00 -1.13
CA ALA A 96 -6.16 5.41 -1.17
C ALA A 96 -6.85 6.19 -2.31
N ILE A 97 -6.95 5.59 -3.49
CA ILE A 97 -7.64 6.19 -4.64
C ILE A 97 -9.11 6.48 -4.29
N LEU A 98 -9.80 5.48 -3.74
CA LEU A 98 -11.22 5.61 -3.42
C LEU A 98 -11.45 6.55 -2.23
N ALA A 99 -10.54 6.59 -1.27
CA ALA A 99 -10.60 7.54 -0.16
C ALA A 99 -10.52 8.97 -0.68
N PHE A 100 -9.60 9.24 -1.62
CA PHE A 100 -9.40 10.56 -2.19
C PHE A 100 -10.53 10.97 -3.14
N THR A 101 -10.98 10.05 -4.01
CA THR A 101 -11.95 10.38 -5.07
C THR A 101 -13.40 10.21 -4.63
N LYS A 102 -13.69 9.27 -3.73
CA LYS A 102 -15.06 8.90 -3.34
C LYS A 102 -15.31 8.95 -1.84
N LYS A 103 -14.31 9.31 -1.03
CA LYS A 103 -14.37 9.28 0.44
C LYS A 103 -14.76 7.90 0.98
N ASP A 104 -14.33 6.85 0.31
CA ASP A 104 -14.73 5.46 0.56
C ASP A 104 -13.49 4.63 0.91
N LEU A 105 -13.49 4.06 2.12
CA LEU A 105 -12.43 3.16 2.61
C LEU A 105 -12.96 1.72 2.78
N GLY A 106 -14.17 1.43 2.31
CA GLY A 106 -14.79 0.12 2.49
C GLY A 106 -14.24 -0.97 1.57
N HIS A 107 -14.42 -2.21 1.99
CA HIS A 107 -14.19 -3.40 1.16
C HIS A 107 -15.48 -3.73 0.41
N ASN A 108 -15.74 -3.03 -0.68
CA ASN A 108 -16.93 -3.19 -1.49
C ASN A 108 -16.56 -3.58 -2.92
N LYS A 109 -17.57 -3.72 -3.78
CA LYS A 109 -17.34 -4.08 -5.19
C LYS A 109 -16.45 -3.08 -5.91
N ARG A 110 -16.62 -1.79 -5.63
CA ARG A 110 -15.80 -0.73 -6.24
C ARG A 110 -14.32 -0.92 -5.92
N HIS A 111 -13.99 -1.22 -4.67
CA HIS A 111 -12.64 -1.51 -4.24
C HIS A 111 -12.10 -2.79 -4.88
N ALA A 112 -12.90 -3.86 -4.88
CA ALA A 112 -12.50 -5.13 -5.47
C ALA A 112 -12.22 -4.99 -6.99
N ASP A 113 -13.09 -4.29 -7.72
CA ASP A 113 -12.92 -4.07 -9.15
C ASP A 113 -11.67 -3.24 -9.45
N LEU A 114 -11.43 -2.19 -8.69
CA LEU A 114 -10.24 -1.35 -8.87
C LEU A 114 -8.96 -2.11 -8.53
N THR A 115 -8.94 -2.86 -7.43
CA THR A 115 -7.80 -3.70 -7.05
C THR A 115 -7.45 -4.69 -8.17
N TYR A 116 -8.44 -5.39 -8.69
CA TYR A 116 -8.24 -6.34 -9.78
C TYR A 116 -7.67 -5.66 -11.03
N LYS A 117 -8.25 -4.53 -11.41
CA LYS A 117 -7.83 -3.78 -12.59
C LYS A 117 -6.38 -3.30 -12.47
N LEU A 118 -6.00 -2.78 -11.30
CA LEU A 118 -4.63 -2.35 -11.04
C LEU A 118 -3.67 -3.54 -11.00
N ALA A 119 -4.07 -4.63 -10.35
CA ALA A 119 -3.25 -5.84 -10.27
C ALA A 119 -2.96 -6.40 -11.65
N GLN A 120 -3.94 -6.37 -12.58
CA GLN A 120 -3.72 -6.81 -13.95
C GLN A 120 -2.64 -5.98 -14.67
N LYS A 121 -2.58 -4.67 -14.41
CA LYS A 121 -1.57 -3.80 -15.02
C LYS A 121 -0.13 -4.19 -14.64
N PHE A 122 0.04 -4.78 -13.47
CA PHE A 122 1.35 -5.20 -12.96
C PHE A 122 1.59 -6.70 -13.12
N GLY A 123 0.68 -7.42 -13.79
CA GLY A 123 0.81 -8.87 -13.96
C GLY A 123 0.60 -9.66 -12.68
N LEU A 124 -0.14 -9.10 -11.71
CA LEU A 124 -0.40 -9.73 -10.41
C LEU A 124 -1.77 -10.40 -10.33
N ALA A 125 -2.54 -10.32 -11.39
CA ALA A 125 -3.86 -10.96 -11.49
C ALA A 125 -4.14 -11.41 -12.91
#